data_c904752e67712ec3431e149ce47b7a49
#
_entry.id   c904752e67712ec3431e149ce47b7a49
#
_cell.length_a   1.000
_cell.length_b   1.000
_cell.length_c   1.000
_cell.angle_alpha   90.00
_cell.angle_beta   90.00
_cell.angle_gamma   90.00
#
_symmetry.space_group_name_H-M   'P 1'
#
loop_
_entity.id
_entity.type
_entity.pdbx_description
1 polymer ?
#
loop_
_entity_poly.entity_id
_entity_poly.type
_entity_poly.pdbx_seq_one_letter_code
_entity_poly.pdbx_strand_id
1 'polypeptide(L)'
;MTLNSIHSPADLKKLPREQLPALADELRQFVLDSVSKTGGHLSSNLGTVELSIALHYVFDTPQDRIVWDVGHQSYPHKILTGRRERMNTLRQFDGLSGFPRRAESEYDAFGTGHSSTSISAAMGMARAFQTKGEKQVAVAVIGDSAMTGGMAFEAMNNAGVYDDLPLVVILNDNDMSISPAVGALNRHLARLLSGNIYSATKKGIDSVLSIAPPLREFAKRLEDHAKGMVSPSTIFQEFGFNYFGPIDGHDLDALIPMLQNVRRLALEGRGPQFLHVVTRKGQGYELAEADPVLYHGPSKFNPEEGVKKSTTSSQKTFTQVFGEWLCDMAHADPLLIGITPAMREGSGLVEFEQNFPKRYYDVGIAEQHAVTFAAGMACEGMKPVVAIYSTFLQRAYDQLIHDVAIQDLPVLFALDRAGLVGADGATHAGAYDIPFLRCIPNMLVLTPADEAECRDLLTTAFHQPHPSAVRYPRGAGIGTIPSKELRTVPLGKGELRRKSNAPTGQRIAILAFGTLLYPALEVAEQMDATVANMRFVKPLDLELLKSLAQDHDYFVTIEDGAIQGGAGSACLEALSAMGINKPLLQLGLPDQFVEHGDYKLLMNKCGLD
;
A
#
# COMPACT_ATOMS: atom_id res chain seq x y z
N MET A 1 -34.21 8.78 9.97
CA MET A 1 -32.78 8.69 9.57
C MET A 1 -32.66 9.12 8.11
N THR A 2 -31.97 10.21 7.87
CA THR A 2 -31.79 10.79 6.53
C THR A 2 -30.96 9.88 5.64
N LEU A 3 -29.93 9.21 6.17
CA LEU A 3 -29.06 8.29 5.44
C LEU A 3 -29.83 7.15 4.76
N ASN A 4 -30.94 6.69 5.35
CA ASN A 4 -31.75 5.61 4.78
C ASN A 4 -32.44 5.99 3.47
N SER A 5 -32.66 7.27 3.21
CA SER A 5 -33.25 7.77 1.96
C SER A 5 -32.21 8.01 0.84
N ILE A 6 -30.90 7.87 1.14
CA ILE A 6 -29.84 8.09 0.16
C ILE A 6 -29.44 6.75 -0.46
N HIS A 7 -29.79 6.55 -1.72
CA HIS A 7 -29.40 5.39 -2.52
C HIS A 7 -28.42 5.76 -3.64
N SER A 8 -28.29 7.05 -3.92
CA SER A 8 -27.42 7.58 -4.97
C SER A 8 -27.02 9.03 -4.68
N PRO A 9 -25.98 9.57 -5.33
CA PRO A 9 -25.67 10.99 -5.28
C PRO A 9 -26.82 11.90 -5.73
N ALA A 10 -27.69 11.42 -6.61
CA ALA A 10 -28.89 12.17 -7.04
C ALA A 10 -29.88 12.39 -5.88
N ASP A 11 -29.99 11.45 -4.94
CA ASP A 11 -30.83 11.61 -3.75
C ASP A 11 -30.19 12.58 -2.76
N LEU A 12 -28.87 12.49 -2.57
CA LEU A 12 -28.10 13.40 -1.72
C LEU A 12 -28.29 14.86 -2.17
N LYS A 13 -28.25 15.14 -3.47
CA LYS A 13 -28.43 16.50 -4.03
C LYS A 13 -29.81 17.10 -3.80
N LYS A 14 -30.83 16.29 -3.49
CA LYS A 14 -32.18 16.77 -3.15
C LYS A 14 -32.29 17.28 -1.71
N LEU A 15 -31.34 16.96 -0.84
CA LEU A 15 -31.38 17.38 0.55
C LEU A 15 -31.09 18.88 0.68
N PRO A 16 -31.84 19.58 1.54
CA PRO A 16 -31.48 20.93 1.97
C PRO A 16 -30.11 20.93 2.67
N ARG A 17 -29.33 22.00 2.48
CA ARG A 17 -27.97 22.12 3.07
C ARG A 17 -27.98 21.95 4.59
N GLU A 18 -29.01 22.47 5.25
CA GLU A 18 -29.19 22.42 6.71
C GLU A 18 -29.29 21.00 7.26
N GLN A 19 -29.62 20.00 6.41
CA GLN A 19 -29.68 18.60 6.81
C GLN A 19 -28.37 17.84 6.63
N LEU A 20 -27.39 18.40 5.92
CA LEU A 20 -26.12 17.73 5.64
C LEU A 20 -25.27 17.45 6.89
N PRO A 21 -25.20 18.35 7.89
CA PRO A 21 -24.49 18.03 9.14
C PRO A 21 -25.08 16.82 9.86
N ALA A 22 -26.40 16.71 9.97
CA ALA A 22 -27.05 15.55 10.57
C ALA A 22 -26.79 14.26 9.77
N LEU A 23 -26.76 14.36 8.43
CA LEU A 23 -26.37 13.24 7.56
C LEU A 23 -24.91 12.83 7.81
N ALA A 24 -24.00 13.76 8.03
CA ALA A 24 -22.59 13.46 8.34
C ALA A 24 -22.46 12.65 9.63
N ASP A 25 -23.22 13.00 10.67
CA ASP A 25 -23.23 12.25 11.93
C ASP A 25 -23.80 10.83 11.75
N GLU A 26 -24.91 10.68 11.01
CA GLU A 26 -25.48 9.36 10.70
C GLU A 26 -24.51 8.50 9.88
N LEU A 27 -23.84 9.09 8.88
CA LEU A 27 -22.88 8.40 8.02
C LEU A 27 -21.64 7.97 8.80
N ARG A 28 -21.13 8.84 9.68
CA ARG A 28 -19.99 8.55 10.57
C ARG A 28 -20.27 7.37 11.49
N GLN A 29 -21.44 7.38 12.13
CA GLN A 29 -21.86 6.28 12.98
C GLN A 29 -22.02 4.98 12.18
N PHE A 30 -22.57 5.04 10.99
CA PHE A 30 -22.74 3.87 10.13
C PHE A 30 -21.39 3.28 9.68
N VAL A 31 -20.39 4.13 9.39
CA VAL A 31 -19.01 3.69 9.09
C VAL A 31 -18.40 2.99 10.30
N LEU A 32 -18.52 3.58 11.50
CA LEU A 32 -18.01 2.99 12.74
C LEU A 32 -18.65 1.62 13.01
N ASP A 33 -19.97 1.53 12.92
CA ASP A 33 -20.73 0.29 13.15
C ASP A 33 -20.39 -0.81 12.12
N SER A 34 -20.15 -0.42 10.87
CA SER A 34 -19.77 -1.35 9.81
C SER A 34 -18.37 -1.90 10.01
N VAL A 35 -17.39 -1.01 10.18
CA VAL A 35 -15.97 -1.39 10.32
C VAL A 35 -15.71 -2.15 11.62
N SER A 36 -16.41 -1.82 12.70
CA SER A 36 -16.28 -2.58 13.96
C SER A 36 -16.65 -4.06 13.81
N LYS A 37 -17.58 -4.39 12.90
CA LYS A 37 -18.05 -5.76 12.62
C LYS A 37 -17.24 -6.49 11.56
N THR A 38 -16.70 -5.76 10.59
CA THR A 38 -15.99 -6.37 9.45
C THR A 38 -14.47 -6.31 9.59
N GLY A 39 -13.95 -5.35 10.36
CA GLY A 39 -12.59 -4.85 10.24
C GLY A 39 -12.44 -3.95 9.01
N GLY A 40 -11.33 -3.24 8.90
CA GLY A 40 -11.04 -2.36 7.77
C GLY A 40 -10.41 -1.04 8.18
N HIS A 41 -10.27 -0.11 7.24
CA HIS A 41 -9.71 1.21 7.52
C HIS A 41 -10.76 2.08 8.23
N LEU A 42 -10.46 2.57 9.43
CA LEU A 42 -11.43 3.34 10.22
C LEU A 42 -11.09 4.82 10.31
N SER A 43 -9.93 5.15 10.91
CA SER A 43 -9.61 6.55 11.22
C SER A 43 -9.60 7.47 9.99
N SER A 44 -9.11 6.96 8.85
CA SER A 44 -9.09 7.70 7.58
C SER A 44 -10.51 7.93 7.03
N ASN A 45 -11.41 6.96 7.18
CA ASN A 45 -12.81 7.08 6.71
C ASN A 45 -13.63 8.04 7.57
N LEU A 46 -13.42 8.04 8.88
CA LEU A 46 -14.07 9.00 9.77
C LEU A 46 -13.65 10.45 9.45
N GLY A 47 -12.41 10.65 9.01
CA GLY A 47 -11.89 11.96 8.59
C GLY A 47 -12.42 12.47 7.26
N THR A 48 -13.02 11.61 6.41
CA THR A 48 -13.46 12.01 5.05
C THR A 48 -14.98 11.99 4.88
N VAL A 49 -15.74 11.94 5.95
CA VAL A 49 -17.21 11.89 5.90
C VAL A 49 -17.79 13.15 5.23
N GLU A 50 -17.48 14.33 5.75
CA GLU A 50 -17.96 15.61 5.22
C GLU A 50 -17.42 15.85 3.81
N LEU A 51 -16.16 15.54 3.56
CA LEU A 51 -15.55 15.66 2.23
C LEU A 51 -16.30 14.78 1.20
N SER A 52 -16.63 13.55 1.56
CA SER A 52 -17.39 12.64 0.67
C SER A 52 -18.80 13.16 0.38
N ILE A 53 -19.49 13.68 1.39
CA ILE A 53 -20.81 14.32 1.23
C ILE A 53 -20.70 15.51 0.28
N ALA A 54 -19.76 16.43 0.53
CA ALA A 54 -19.57 17.63 -0.25
C ALA A 54 -19.20 17.35 -1.70
N LEU A 55 -18.34 16.35 -1.95
CA LEU A 55 -17.97 15.90 -3.28
C LEU A 55 -19.19 15.43 -4.08
N HIS A 56 -19.98 14.51 -3.53
CA HIS A 56 -21.16 13.99 -4.22
C HIS A 56 -22.32 14.98 -4.27
N TYR A 57 -22.34 15.96 -3.39
CA TYR A 57 -23.32 17.06 -3.43
C TYR A 57 -23.03 18.06 -4.55
N VAL A 58 -21.73 18.32 -4.84
CA VAL A 58 -21.30 19.34 -5.80
C VAL A 58 -21.06 18.77 -7.20
N PHE A 59 -20.29 17.67 -7.32
CA PHE A 59 -19.93 17.08 -8.61
C PHE A 59 -21.05 16.17 -9.15
N ASP A 60 -21.19 16.15 -10.48
CA ASP A 60 -22.23 15.37 -11.16
C ASP A 60 -21.72 13.94 -11.45
N THR A 61 -21.50 13.18 -10.37
CA THR A 61 -21.05 11.79 -10.49
C THR A 61 -22.18 10.86 -10.94
N PRO A 62 -21.89 9.86 -11.81
CA PRO A 62 -20.58 9.40 -12.25
C PRO A 62 -19.99 10.14 -13.46
N GLN A 63 -20.65 11.15 -14.06
CA GLN A 63 -20.16 11.88 -15.22
C GLN A 63 -18.87 12.63 -14.89
N ASP A 64 -18.87 13.49 -13.86
CA ASP A 64 -17.64 13.97 -13.25
C ASP A 64 -16.94 12.77 -12.56
N ARG A 65 -15.64 12.63 -12.71
CA ARG A 65 -14.90 11.49 -12.20
C ARG A 65 -14.15 11.84 -10.92
N ILE A 66 -14.35 11.06 -9.87
CA ILE A 66 -13.60 11.17 -8.61
C ILE A 66 -12.63 9.99 -8.52
N VAL A 67 -11.35 10.30 -8.39
CA VAL A 67 -10.25 9.32 -8.18
C VAL A 67 -9.72 9.49 -6.77
N TRP A 68 -9.88 8.47 -5.94
CA TRP A 68 -9.37 8.41 -4.58
C TRP A 68 -7.94 7.87 -4.58
N ASP A 69 -6.97 8.64 -4.10
CA ASP A 69 -5.59 8.16 -3.96
C ASP A 69 -5.50 7.13 -2.82
N VAL A 70 -4.79 6.03 -3.03
CA VAL A 70 -4.82 4.83 -2.19
C VAL A 70 -6.23 4.22 -2.11
N GLY A 71 -7.24 5.01 -1.77
CA GLY A 71 -8.64 4.61 -1.72
C GLY A 71 -9.10 3.96 -0.42
N HIS A 72 -8.23 3.87 0.59
CA HIS A 72 -8.57 3.32 1.90
C HIS A 72 -9.54 4.20 2.70
N GLN A 73 -9.75 5.47 2.31
CA GLN A 73 -10.65 6.46 2.91
C GLN A 73 -11.99 6.57 2.17
N SER A 74 -12.38 5.59 1.33
CA SER A 74 -13.52 5.69 0.42
C SER A 74 -14.81 4.99 0.88
N TYR A 75 -14.93 4.58 2.16
CA TYR A 75 -16.14 3.91 2.64
C TYR A 75 -17.37 4.83 2.64
N PRO A 76 -17.28 6.13 3.07
CA PRO A 76 -18.38 7.08 2.89
C PRO A 76 -18.82 7.21 1.42
N HIS A 77 -17.88 7.27 0.48
CA HIS A 77 -18.15 7.23 -0.95
C HIS A 77 -18.93 5.98 -1.36
N LYS A 78 -18.54 4.78 -0.91
CA LYS A 78 -19.26 3.53 -1.21
C LYS A 78 -20.71 3.56 -0.69
N ILE A 79 -20.90 4.06 0.54
CA ILE A 79 -22.22 4.16 1.18
C ILE A 79 -23.13 5.11 0.39
N LEU A 80 -22.64 6.31 0.05
CA LEU A 80 -23.38 7.34 -0.67
C LEU A 80 -23.69 6.97 -2.14
N THR A 81 -22.98 5.99 -2.68
CA THR A 81 -23.12 5.51 -4.07
C THR A 81 -23.81 4.15 -4.17
N GLY A 82 -24.73 3.85 -3.24
CA GLY A 82 -25.66 2.73 -3.32
C GLY A 82 -25.17 1.40 -2.76
N ARG A 83 -24.03 1.37 -2.07
CA ARG A 83 -23.46 0.12 -1.51
C ARG A 83 -23.69 -0.05 -0.01
N ARG A 84 -24.51 0.83 0.60
CA ARG A 84 -24.78 0.83 2.05
C ARG A 84 -25.21 -0.54 2.57
N GLU A 85 -26.17 -1.18 1.92
CA GLU A 85 -26.73 -2.48 2.35
C GLU A 85 -25.71 -3.63 2.30
N ARG A 86 -24.64 -3.46 1.54
CA ARG A 86 -23.58 -4.44 1.38
C ARG A 86 -22.36 -4.20 2.28
N MET A 87 -22.36 -3.14 3.10
CA MET A 87 -21.21 -2.81 3.96
C MET A 87 -20.88 -3.91 5.00
N ASN A 88 -21.85 -4.76 5.35
CA ASN A 88 -21.61 -5.93 6.18
C ASN A 88 -20.76 -7.02 5.49
N THR A 89 -20.54 -6.92 4.18
CA THR A 89 -19.67 -7.83 3.40
C THR A 89 -18.31 -7.23 3.07
N LEU A 90 -17.98 -6.07 3.65
CA LEU A 90 -16.73 -5.35 3.39
C LEU A 90 -15.51 -6.26 3.66
N ARG A 91 -14.61 -6.35 2.68
CA ARG A 91 -13.37 -7.14 2.73
C ARG A 91 -13.56 -8.66 2.92
N GLN A 92 -14.77 -9.16 2.71
CA GLN A 92 -15.09 -10.58 2.72
C GLN A 92 -15.16 -11.11 1.29
N PHE A 93 -14.94 -12.40 1.13
CA PHE A 93 -15.01 -13.04 -0.19
C PHE A 93 -16.39 -12.80 -0.85
N ASP A 94 -16.40 -12.47 -2.14
CA ASP A 94 -17.58 -12.04 -2.92
C ASP A 94 -18.30 -10.78 -2.37
N GLY A 95 -17.70 -10.10 -1.40
CA GLY A 95 -18.21 -8.89 -0.79
C GLY A 95 -17.61 -7.62 -1.39
N LEU A 96 -17.79 -6.51 -0.66
CA LEU A 96 -17.22 -5.22 -1.05
C LEU A 96 -15.71 -5.18 -0.83
N SER A 97 -14.99 -4.66 -1.82
CA SER A 97 -13.56 -4.39 -1.72
C SER A 97 -13.27 -3.30 -0.67
N GLY A 98 -12.13 -3.40 0.00
CA GLY A 98 -11.62 -2.35 0.89
C GLY A 98 -11.12 -1.09 0.18
N PHE A 99 -11.09 -1.11 -1.16
CA PHE A 99 -10.62 -0.02 -2.03
C PHE A 99 -11.61 0.20 -3.17
N PRO A 100 -11.59 1.37 -3.85
CA PRO A 100 -12.35 1.58 -5.07
C PRO A 100 -12.00 0.55 -6.15
N ARG A 101 -13.04 0.02 -6.80
CA ARG A 101 -12.90 -1.00 -7.83
C ARG A 101 -13.90 -0.78 -8.95
N ARG A 102 -13.44 -0.55 -10.18
CA ARG A 102 -14.30 -0.25 -11.34
C ARG A 102 -15.37 -1.33 -11.62
N ALA A 103 -15.03 -2.60 -11.37
CA ALA A 103 -15.99 -3.69 -11.53
C ALA A 103 -17.08 -3.73 -10.45
N GLU A 104 -16.94 -2.98 -9.34
CA GLU A 104 -17.87 -2.94 -8.23
C GLU A 104 -18.97 -1.88 -8.42
N SER A 105 -18.61 -0.73 -9.03
CA SER A 105 -19.51 0.40 -9.19
C SER A 105 -19.06 1.34 -10.32
N GLU A 106 -20.02 1.92 -11.04
CA GLU A 106 -19.76 2.98 -12.03
C GLU A 106 -19.20 4.28 -11.41
N TYR A 107 -19.39 4.46 -10.10
CA TYR A 107 -18.85 5.59 -9.34
C TYR A 107 -17.38 5.40 -8.97
N ASP A 108 -16.86 4.19 -9.03
CA ASP A 108 -15.42 3.90 -8.83
C ASP A 108 -14.69 4.15 -10.15
N ALA A 109 -14.42 5.43 -10.46
CA ALA A 109 -13.85 5.86 -11.74
C ALA A 109 -12.50 5.20 -12.05
N PHE A 110 -11.70 4.89 -11.02
CA PHE A 110 -10.40 4.25 -11.12
C PHE A 110 -10.18 3.28 -9.95
N GLY A 111 -9.64 2.10 -10.23
CA GLY A 111 -9.24 1.15 -9.19
C GLY A 111 -7.96 1.60 -8.51
N THR A 112 -7.93 1.60 -7.19
CA THR A 112 -6.79 2.06 -6.40
C THR A 112 -6.40 1.06 -5.32
N GLY A 113 -5.33 1.32 -4.60
CA GLY A 113 -4.73 0.49 -3.55
C GLY A 113 -3.31 0.97 -3.23
N HIS A 114 -2.56 1.40 -4.26
CA HIS A 114 -1.26 2.04 -4.14
C HIS A 114 -1.39 3.56 -4.22
N SER A 115 -0.49 4.29 -3.57
CA SER A 115 -0.52 5.75 -3.47
C SER A 115 -0.03 6.47 -4.73
N SER A 116 -0.27 7.79 -4.77
CA SER A 116 0.36 8.76 -5.68
C SER A 116 -0.05 8.64 -7.15
N THR A 117 -1.12 7.88 -7.45
CA THR A 117 -1.57 7.63 -8.84
C THR A 117 -2.76 8.52 -9.25
N SER A 118 -3.45 9.11 -8.29
CA SER A 118 -4.75 9.78 -8.52
C SER A 118 -4.66 10.99 -9.45
N ILE A 119 -3.62 11.81 -9.31
CA ILE A 119 -3.46 13.02 -10.13
C ILE A 119 -3.22 12.63 -11.60
N SER A 120 -2.33 11.65 -11.85
CA SER A 120 -2.08 11.15 -13.21
C SER A 120 -3.33 10.56 -13.84
N ALA A 121 -4.08 9.74 -13.09
CA ALA A 121 -5.31 9.12 -13.57
C ALA A 121 -6.40 10.16 -13.88
N ALA A 122 -6.63 11.12 -12.97
CA ALA A 122 -7.60 12.19 -13.15
C ALA A 122 -7.20 13.12 -14.31
N MET A 123 -5.90 13.46 -14.45
CA MET A 123 -5.39 14.23 -15.57
C MET A 123 -5.67 13.52 -16.91
N GLY A 124 -5.41 12.21 -16.99
CA GLY A 124 -5.72 11.42 -18.18
C GLY A 124 -7.22 11.45 -18.53
N MET A 125 -8.10 11.38 -17.52
CA MET A 125 -9.56 11.51 -17.72
C MET A 125 -9.95 12.91 -18.19
N ALA A 126 -9.39 13.96 -17.58
CA ALA A 126 -9.64 15.35 -17.98
C ALA A 126 -9.23 15.60 -19.44
N ARG A 127 -8.09 15.09 -19.86
CA ARG A 127 -7.65 15.16 -21.28
C ARG A 127 -8.56 14.38 -22.22
N ALA A 128 -9.05 13.22 -21.77
CA ALA A 128 -10.02 12.44 -22.56
C ALA A 128 -11.33 13.20 -22.75
N PHE A 129 -11.84 13.90 -21.71
CA PHE A 129 -13.04 14.76 -21.83
C PHE A 129 -12.84 15.86 -22.86
N GLN A 130 -11.72 16.58 -22.80
CA GLN A 130 -11.41 17.63 -23.79
C GLN A 130 -11.33 17.07 -25.21
N THR A 131 -10.66 15.91 -25.39
CA THR A 131 -10.55 15.27 -26.71
C THR A 131 -11.89 14.88 -27.30
N LYS A 132 -12.86 14.47 -26.45
CA LYS A 132 -14.22 14.13 -26.86
C LYS A 132 -15.15 15.34 -26.96
N GLY A 133 -14.73 16.52 -26.50
CA GLY A 133 -15.59 17.70 -26.40
C GLY A 133 -16.63 17.62 -25.27
N GLU A 134 -16.40 16.80 -24.28
CA GLU A 134 -17.27 16.61 -23.12
C GLU A 134 -16.99 17.69 -22.05
N LYS A 135 -18.06 18.22 -21.42
CA LYS A 135 -17.96 19.23 -20.35
C LYS A 135 -18.04 18.56 -18.99
N GLN A 136 -16.99 17.85 -18.58
CA GLN A 136 -16.88 17.12 -17.33
C GLN A 136 -15.61 17.52 -16.60
N VAL A 137 -15.56 17.26 -15.30
CA VAL A 137 -14.39 17.52 -14.45
C VAL A 137 -13.84 16.19 -13.90
N ALA A 138 -12.53 16.06 -13.88
CA ALA A 138 -11.85 14.99 -13.16
C ALA A 138 -11.30 15.54 -11.84
N VAL A 139 -11.56 14.81 -10.76
CA VAL A 139 -11.17 15.17 -9.39
C VAL A 139 -10.22 14.11 -8.86
N ALA A 140 -9.05 14.52 -8.40
CA ALA A 140 -8.12 13.67 -7.64
C ALA A 140 -8.20 14.05 -6.16
N VAL A 141 -8.50 13.09 -5.29
CA VAL A 141 -8.45 13.28 -3.83
C VAL A 141 -7.22 12.55 -3.32
N ILE A 142 -6.22 13.31 -2.85
CA ILE A 142 -4.91 12.78 -2.46
C ILE A 142 -4.55 13.22 -1.04
N GLY A 143 -4.01 12.30 -0.23
CA GLY A 143 -3.51 12.62 1.11
C GLY A 143 -2.13 13.27 1.08
N ASP A 144 -1.80 14.02 2.13
CA ASP A 144 -0.52 14.70 2.33
C ASP A 144 0.69 13.77 2.15
N SER A 145 0.65 12.59 2.73
CA SER A 145 1.73 11.61 2.61
C SER A 145 1.84 11.00 1.20
N ALA A 146 0.71 10.78 0.51
CA ALA A 146 0.70 10.31 -0.87
C ALA A 146 1.22 11.37 -1.86
N MET A 147 1.13 12.65 -1.51
CA MET A 147 1.72 13.76 -2.26
C MET A 147 3.25 13.71 -2.30
N THR A 148 3.91 13.01 -1.37
CA THR A 148 5.38 12.89 -1.35
C THR A 148 5.95 11.91 -2.38
N GLY A 149 5.12 11.09 -3.01
CA GLY A 149 5.54 10.17 -4.06
C GLY A 149 5.91 10.89 -5.37
N GLY A 150 6.98 10.45 -6.04
CA GLY A 150 7.51 11.08 -7.25
C GLY A 150 6.46 11.27 -8.34
N MET A 151 5.61 10.26 -8.59
CA MET A 151 4.56 10.33 -9.61
C MET A 151 3.56 11.47 -9.38
N ALA A 152 3.27 11.85 -8.13
CA ALA A 152 2.40 12.99 -7.83
C ALA A 152 3.05 14.31 -8.31
N PHE A 153 4.36 14.48 -8.11
CA PHE A 153 5.12 15.64 -8.61
C PHE A 153 5.21 15.64 -10.14
N GLU A 154 5.47 14.49 -10.76
CA GLU A 154 5.49 14.33 -12.21
C GLU A 154 4.13 14.73 -12.83
N ALA A 155 3.03 14.26 -12.23
CA ALA A 155 1.69 14.60 -12.68
C ALA A 155 1.36 16.09 -12.52
N MET A 156 1.73 16.71 -11.39
CA MET A 156 1.54 18.14 -11.19
C MET A 156 2.36 18.96 -12.18
N ASN A 157 3.63 18.63 -12.37
CA ASN A 157 4.50 19.28 -13.35
C ASN A 157 3.92 19.21 -14.76
N ASN A 158 3.35 18.06 -15.15
CA ASN A 158 2.73 17.90 -16.46
C ASN A 158 1.38 18.62 -16.56
N ALA A 159 0.53 18.56 -15.52
CA ALA A 159 -0.80 19.18 -15.54
C ALA A 159 -0.74 20.71 -15.62
N GLY A 160 0.25 21.31 -15.00
CA GLY A 160 0.37 22.76 -14.91
C GLY A 160 0.72 23.50 -16.21
N VAL A 161 1.11 22.76 -17.28
CA VAL A 161 1.33 23.38 -18.60
C VAL A 161 0.03 23.61 -19.39
N TYR A 162 -1.11 23.14 -18.90
CA TYR A 162 -2.39 23.24 -19.58
C TYR A 162 -3.29 24.27 -18.91
N ASP A 163 -3.44 25.43 -19.55
CA ASP A 163 -4.23 26.56 -19.02
C ASP A 163 -5.74 26.31 -19.00
N ASP A 164 -6.23 25.23 -19.63
CA ASP A 164 -7.64 24.92 -19.81
C ASP A 164 -8.06 23.54 -19.25
N LEU A 165 -7.16 22.86 -18.54
CA LEU A 165 -7.39 21.49 -18.06
C LEU A 165 -8.49 21.41 -17.01
N PRO A 166 -9.60 20.65 -17.23
CA PRO A 166 -10.69 20.50 -16.27
C PRO A 166 -10.33 19.48 -15.17
N LEU A 167 -9.26 19.76 -14.45
CA LEU A 167 -8.72 18.97 -13.35
C LEU A 167 -8.87 19.72 -12.02
N VAL A 168 -9.36 19.02 -11.00
CA VAL A 168 -9.36 19.48 -9.62
C VAL A 168 -8.54 18.51 -8.78
N VAL A 169 -7.49 18.99 -8.13
CA VAL A 169 -6.72 18.24 -7.14
C VAL A 169 -7.13 18.69 -5.75
N ILE A 170 -7.57 17.78 -4.92
CA ILE A 170 -7.95 18.04 -3.52
C ILE A 170 -6.91 17.37 -2.64
N LEU A 171 -6.09 18.19 -1.98
CA LEU A 171 -5.19 17.73 -0.94
C LEU A 171 -5.98 17.56 0.36
N ASN A 172 -6.11 16.32 0.81
CA ASN A 172 -6.67 15.98 2.11
C ASN A 172 -5.53 15.91 3.14
N ASP A 173 -5.27 17.04 3.79
CA ASP A 173 -4.19 17.20 4.77
C ASP A 173 -4.68 16.85 6.18
N ASN A 174 -4.09 15.83 6.77
CA ASN A 174 -4.42 15.41 8.15
C ASN A 174 -3.16 15.20 9.01
N ASP A 175 -2.01 15.70 8.54
CA ASP A 175 -0.69 15.65 9.20
C ASP A 175 -0.25 14.23 9.61
N MET A 176 -0.76 13.20 8.90
CA MET A 176 -0.48 11.80 9.23
C MET A 176 -0.43 10.91 7.98
N SER A 177 0.60 10.04 7.97
CA SER A 177 0.64 8.80 7.20
C SER A 177 -0.03 7.66 8.00
N ILE A 178 0.44 6.42 7.85
CA ILE A 178 0.21 5.32 8.80
C ILE A 178 0.92 5.66 10.12
N SER A 179 2.16 6.16 10.03
CA SER A 179 2.96 6.79 11.10
C SER A 179 2.88 8.33 11.01
N PRO A 180 3.46 9.08 11.95
CA PRO A 180 3.63 10.53 11.80
C PRO A 180 4.29 10.86 10.46
N ALA A 181 3.78 11.90 9.80
CA ALA A 181 4.22 12.27 8.47
C ALA A 181 5.70 12.70 8.45
N VAL A 182 6.46 12.24 7.46
CA VAL A 182 7.88 12.55 7.30
C VAL A 182 8.13 13.43 6.08
N GLY A 183 9.26 14.14 6.07
CA GLY A 183 9.71 14.95 4.95
C GLY A 183 9.48 16.44 5.09
N ALA A 184 10.12 17.22 4.20
CA ALA A 184 10.11 18.67 4.25
C ALA A 184 8.75 19.26 3.86
N LEU A 185 8.06 18.66 2.90
CA LEU A 185 6.73 19.11 2.46
C LEU A 185 5.73 19.01 3.62
N ASN A 186 5.67 17.87 4.30
CA ASN A 186 4.76 17.68 5.42
C ASN A 186 5.07 18.61 6.58
N ARG A 187 6.35 18.82 6.92
CA ARG A 187 6.75 19.85 7.91
C ARG A 187 6.33 21.25 7.51
N HIS A 188 6.29 21.53 6.22
CA HIS A 188 5.89 22.81 5.69
C HIS A 188 4.37 23.00 5.79
N LEU A 189 3.58 21.98 5.42
CA LEU A 189 2.12 21.97 5.60
C LEU A 189 1.74 22.10 7.09
N ALA A 190 2.38 21.35 7.98
CA ALA A 190 2.15 21.44 9.43
C ALA A 190 2.44 22.83 10.01
N ARG A 191 3.45 23.55 9.52
CA ARG A 191 3.73 24.94 9.94
C ARG A 191 2.63 25.91 9.53
N LEU A 192 1.93 25.67 8.42
CA LEU A 192 0.79 26.49 8.02
C LEU A 192 -0.38 26.34 8.96
N LEU A 193 -0.66 25.11 9.39
CA LEU A 193 -1.75 24.82 10.30
C LEU A 193 -1.49 25.37 11.71
N SER A 194 -0.22 25.45 12.13
CA SER A 194 0.20 25.96 13.44
C SER A 194 0.37 27.48 13.49
N GLY A 195 0.38 28.17 12.35
CA GLY A 195 0.55 29.63 12.28
C GLY A 195 -0.75 30.41 12.49
N ASN A 196 -0.62 31.70 12.92
CA ASN A 196 -1.75 32.64 13.12
C ASN A 196 -2.61 32.90 11.87
N ILE A 197 -2.23 32.37 10.71
CA ILE A 197 -2.94 32.50 9.43
C ILE A 197 -4.24 31.69 9.44
N TYR A 198 -4.24 30.49 10.01
CA TYR A 198 -5.45 29.65 10.13
C TYR A 198 -6.53 30.28 11.04
N SER A 199 -6.10 30.94 12.12
CA SER A 199 -7.02 31.64 13.04
C SER A 199 -7.54 32.97 12.48
N ALA A 200 -6.82 33.61 11.55
CA ALA A 200 -7.25 34.85 10.89
C ALA A 200 -8.28 34.60 9.78
N THR A 201 -8.18 33.46 9.06
CA THR A 201 -9.15 33.08 8.01
C THR A 201 -10.53 32.77 8.61
N LYS A 202 -10.57 32.20 9.81
CA LYS A 202 -11.82 31.92 10.55
C LYS A 202 -12.58 33.19 10.99
N LYS A 203 -11.91 34.35 11.03
CA LYS A 203 -12.49 35.66 11.40
C LYS A 203 -12.66 36.64 10.23
N GLY A 204 -12.14 36.32 9.03
CA GLY A 204 -11.95 37.31 7.95
C GLY A 204 -12.90 37.21 6.76
N ILE A 205 -13.76 36.19 6.67
CA ILE A 205 -14.65 36.01 5.50
C ILE A 205 -15.77 37.04 5.44
N ASP A 206 -16.16 37.63 6.56
CA ASP A 206 -17.29 38.56 6.62
C ASP A 206 -16.96 40.01 6.18
N SER A 207 -15.70 40.40 6.00
CA SER A 207 -15.35 41.83 5.79
C SER A 207 -14.79 42.21 4.41
N VAL A 208 -14.70 41.27 3.43
CA VAL A 208 -13.97 41.53 2.16
C VAL A 208 -14.86 41.68 0.92
N LEU A 209 -16.16 41.85 1.07
CA LEU A 209 -17.12 41.86 -0.07
C LEU A 209 -17.40 43.23 -0.73
N SER A 210 -16.64 44.26 -0.42
CA SER A 210 -17.02 45.63 -0.86
C SER A 210 -15.92 46.51 -1.47
N ILE A 211 -15.09 46.05 -2.44
CA ILE A 211 -14.22 46.97 -3.21
C ILE A 211 -14.03 46.48 -4.67
N ALA A 212 -13.99 47.42 -5.64
CA ALA A 212 -14.04 47.28 -7.09
C ALA A 212 -12.90 46.46 -7.76
N PRO A 213 -13.19 45.76 -8.89
CA PRO A 213 -12.40 44.63 -9.43
C PRO A 213 -10.96 44.89 -9.94
N PRO A 214 -10.60 45.98 -10.67
CA PRO A 214 -9.29 46.01 -11.36
C PRO A 214 -8.07 46.29 -10.44
N LEU A 215 -8.25 47.12 -9.40
CA LEU A 215 -7.17 47.43 -8.45
C LEU A 215 -6.88 46.25 -7.49
N ARG A 216 -7.88 45.41 -7.31
CA ARG A 216 -7.84 44.26 -6.41
C ARG A 216 -6.96 43.14 -6.94
N GLU A 217 -6.95 42.91 -8.26
CA GLU A 217 -6.15 41.86 -8.90
C GLU A 217 -4.65 42.22 -8.89
N PHE A 218 -4.31 43.48 -9.06
CA PHE A 218 -2.93 43.95 -8.99
C PHE A 218 -2.42 44.01 -7.53
N ALA A 219 -3.22 44.48 -6.60
CA ALA A 219 -2.89 44.46 -5.17
C ALA A 219 -2.77 43.02 -4.63
N LYS A 220 -3.63 42.11 -5.09
CA LYS A 220 -3.59 40.71 -4.73
C LYS A 220 -2.31 40.02 -5.25
N ARG A 221 -1.90 40.27 -6.49
CA ARG A 221 -0.64 39.75 -7.05
C ARG A 221 0.60 40.33 -6.33
N LEU A 222 0.60 41.58 -5.91
CA LEU A 222 1.68 42.18 -5.13
C LEU A 222 1.70 41.65 -3.67
N GLU A 223 0.53 41.43 -3.09
CA GLU A 223 0.38 40.86 -1.75
C GLU A 223 0.74 39.39 -1.73
N ASP A 224 0.35 38.64 -2.76
CA ASP A 224 0.71 37.24 -2.96
C ASP A 224 2.22 37.07 -3.24
N HIS A 225 2.84 37.99 -3.99
CA HIS A 225 4.29 38.00 -4.20
C HIS A 225 5.08 38.35 -2.92
N ALA A 226 4.58 39.29 -2.11
CA ALA A 226 5.20 39.64 -0.83
C ALA A 226 4.98 38.55 0.25
N LYS A 227 3.83 37.88 0.23
CA LYS A 227 3.52 36.70 1.08
C LYS A 227 4.15 35.43 0.55
N GLY A 228 4.39 35.31 -0.75
CA GLY A 228 4.93 34.16 -1.46
C GLY A 228 6.35 33.77 -1.06
N MET A 229 7.10 34.62 -0.40
CA MET A 229 8.40 34.27 0.17
C MET A 229 8.31 33.36 1.41
N VAL A 230 7.09 33.13 1.95
CA VAL A 230 6.90 32.36 3.20
C VAL A 230 5.67 31.45 3.19
N SER A 231 4.86 31.42 2.11
CA SER A 231 3.60 30.64 2.04
C SER A 231 3.73 29.39 1.16
N PRO A 232 3.20 28.20 1.58
CA PRO A 232 3.22 26.97 0.77
C PRO A 232 2.31 27.00 -0.43
N SER A 233 1.40 27.97 -0.52
CA SER A 233 0.63 28.19 -1.75
C SER A 233 1.52 28.35 -2.98
N THR A 234 2.73 28.87 -2.83
CA THR A 234 3.66 29.14 -3.93
C THR A 234 4.12 27.90 -4.68
N ILE A 235 4.38 26.77 -4.02
CA ILE A 235 4.86 25.58 -4.75
C ILE A 235 3.82 25.06 -5.74
N PHE A 236 2.54 25.02 -5.37
CA PHE A 236 1.47 24.56 -6.26
C PHE A 236 1.16 25.59 -7.35
N GLN A 237 1.30 26.88 -7.05
CA GLN A 237 1.17 27.97 -8.02
C GLN A 237 2.33 27.98 -9.03
N GLU A 238 3.54 27.69 -8.58
CA GLU A 238 4.71 27.56 -9.49
C GLU A 238 4.55 26.35 -10.42
N PHE A 239 3.82 25.30 -10.00
CA PHE A 239 3.40 24.22 -10.89
C PHE A 239 2.26 24.60 -11.84
N GLY A 240 1.72 25.82 -11.79
CA GLY A 240 0.65 26.29 -12.69
C GLY A 240 -0.77 26.00 -12.21
N PHE A 241 -0.97 25.62 -10.94
CA PHE A 241 -2.30 25.40 -10.37
C PHE A 241 -2.89 26.68 -9.76
N ASN A 242 -4.20 26.84 -9.87
CA ASN A 242 -4.93 27.81 -9.05
C ASN A 242 -5.14 27.24 -7.66
N TYR A 243 -4.42 27.75 -6.67
CA TYR A 243 -4.46 27.25 -5.30
C TYR A 243 -5.54 27.95 -4.47
N PHE A 244 -6.31 27.14 -3.71
CA PHE A 244 -7.32 27.55 -2.74
C PHE A 244 -7.12 26.83 -1.41
N GLY A 245 -7.29 27.53 -0.30
CA GLY A 245 -7.20 26.95 1.04
C GLY A 245 -6.03 27.51 1.86
N PRO A 246 -5.71 26.89 3.01
CA PRO A 246 -6.39 25.72 3.57
C PRO A 246 -7.80 26.05 4.10
N ILE A 247 -8.72 25.07 3.97
CA ILE A 247 -10.07 25.16 4.51
C ILE A 247 -10.37 23.98 5.44
N ASP A 248 -11.27 24.18 6.41
CA ASP A 248 -11.73 23.14 7.30
C ASP A 248 -12.59 22.12 6.53
N GLY A 249 -12.13 20.88 6.43
CA GLY A 249 -12.80 19.79 5.72
C GLY A 249 -14.01 19.23 6.46
N HIS A 250 -14.22 19.62 7.73
CA HIS A 250 -15.38 19.26 8.54
C HIS A 250 -16.46 20.34 8.55
N ASP A 251 -16.18 21.51 7.97
CA ASP A 251 -17.14 22.60 7.81
C ASP A 251 -17.80 22.55 6.41
N LEU A 252 -18.99 21.94 6.32
CA LEU A 252 -19.74 21.83 5.07
C LEU A 252 -20.16 23.18 4.50
N ASP A 253 -20.35 24.20 5.34
CA ASP A 253 -20.73 25.55 4.90
C ASP A 253 -19.57 26.27 4.21
N ALA A 254 -18.33 26.00 4.60
CA ALA A 254 -17.13 26.47 3.92
C ALA A 254 -16.76 25.59 2.71
N LEU A 255 -16.86 24.28 2.85
CA LEU A 255 -16.38 23.30 1.87
C LEU A 255 -17.22 23.28 0.57
N ILE A 256 -18.55 23.28 0.69
CA ILE A 256 -19.46 23.18 -0.47
C ILE A 256 -19.33 24.38 -1.42
N PRO A 257 -19.37 25.65 -0.96
CA PRO A 257 -19.19 26.80 -1.86
C PRO A 257 -17.82 26.81 -2.52
N MET A 258 -16.78 26.37 -1.81
CA MET A 258 -15.44 26.31 -2.38
C MET A 258 -15.34 25.24 -3.48
N LEU A 259 -15.91 24.04 -3.26
CA LEU A 259 -15.97 23.00 -4.28
C LEU A 259 -16.81 23.43 -5.50
N GLN A 260 -17.91 24.15 -5.30
CA GLN A 260 -18.70 24.74 -6.40
C GLN A 260 -17.85 25.74 -7.20
N ASN A 261 -17.06 26.57 -6.53
CA ASN A 261 -16.19 27.54 -7.19
C ASN A 261 -15.08 26.86 -8.01
N VAL A 262 -14.34 25.92 -7.44
CA VAL A 262 -13.27 25.22 -8.18
C VAL A 262 -13.81 24.39 -9.33
N ARG A 263 -14.99 23.74 -9.18
CA ARG A 263 -15.68 23.03 -10.27
C ARG A 263 -16.05 24.01 -11.41
N ARG A 264 -16.61 25.17 -11.08
CA ARG A 264 -16.99 26.19 -12.07
C ARG A 264 -15.75 26.68 -12.83
N LEU A 265 -14.65 27.01 -12.14
CA LEU A 265 -13.41 27.49 -12.75
C LEU A 265 -12.79 26.42 -13.67
N ALA A 266 -12.83 25.15 -13.27
CA ALA A 266 -12.36 24.05 -14.10
C ALA A 266 -13.20 23.91 -15.40
N LEU A 267 -14.52 24.03 -15.30
CA LEU A 267 -15.43 23.97 -16.46
C LEU A 267 -15.33 25.21 -17.37
N GLU A 268 -14.95 26.36 -16.82
CA GLU A 268 -14.68 27.59 -17.60
C GLU A 268 -13.30 27.60 -18.29
N GLY A 269 -12.52 26.51 -18.16
CA GLY A 269 -11.19 26.43 -18.76
C GLY A 269 -10.18 27.40 -18.13
N ARG A 270 -10.23 27.57 -16.81
CA ARG A 270 -9.30 28.40 -16.04
C ARG A 270 -8.10 27.62 -15.50
N GLY A 271 -7.72 26.55 -16.17
CA GLY A 271 -6.58 25.70 -15.80
C GLY A 271 -6.87 24.74 -14.64
N PRO A 272 -5.88 23.97 -14.21
CA PRO A 272 -6.03 23.01 -13.13
C PRO A 272 -6.21 23.74 -11.79
N GLN A 273 -7.10 23.22 -10.96
CA GLN A 273 -7.43 23.76 -9.64
C GLN A 273 -6.80 22.90 -8.55
N PHE A 274 -6.30 23.52 -7.49
CA PHE A 274 -5.73 22.84 -6.31
C PHE A 274 -6.44 23.33 -5.05
N LEU A 275 -7.16 22.46 -4.38
CA LEU A 275 -7.87 22.75 -3.15
C LEU A 275 -7.22 22.04 -1.97
N HIS A 276 -6.73 22.82 -1.00
CA HIS A 276 -6.17 22.30 0.24
C HIS A 276 -7.26 22.23 1.32
N VAL A 277 -7.58 21.01 1.73
CA VAL A 277 -8.59 20.69 2.73
C VAL A 277 -7.93 20.06 3.94
N VAL A 278 -8.21 20.58 5.12
CA VAL A 278 -7.68 20.07 6.40
C VAL A 278 -8.72 19.21 7.06
N THR A 279 -8.35 17.97 7.39
CA THR A 279 -9.23 17.01 8.07
C THR A 279 -8.54 16.41 9.29
N ARG A 280 -9.30 15.66 10.08
CA ARG A 280 -8.79 14.97 11.25
C ARG A 280 -9.08 13.47 11.15
N LYS A 281 -8.05 12.64 11.23
CA LYS A 281 -8.23 11.19 11.33
C LYS A 281 -8.97 10.82 12.61
N GLY A 282 -9.95 9.91 12.49
CA GLY A 282 -10.74 9.47 13.62
C GLY A 282 -11.85 10.42 14.05
N GLN A 283 -12.10 11.51 13.32
CA GLN A 283 -13.08 12.56 13.63
C GLN A 283 -14.40 12.00 14.16
N GLY A 284 -14.83 12.46 15.34
CA GLY A 284 -16.09 12.09 15.98
C GLY A 284 -16.09 10.72 16.69
N TYR A 285 -14.93 10.06 16.82
CA TYR A 285 -14.75 8.89 17.66
C TYR A 285 -13.49 9.05 18.53
N GLU A 286 -13.69 9.41 19.80
CA GLU A 286 -12.61 9.83 20.72
C GLU A 286 -11.43 8.85 20.78
N LEU A 287 -11.69 7.55 20.77
CA LEU A 287 -10.63 6.54 20.82
C LEU A 287 -9.77 6.54 19.55
N ALA A 288 -10.37 6.78 18.38
CA ALA A 288 -9.63 6.88 17.12
C ALA A 288 -8.92 8.23 16.95
N GLU A 289 -9.46 9.30 17.54
CA GLU A 289 -8.78 10.60 17.60
C GLU A 289 -7.54 10.55 18.51
N ALA A 290 -7.62 9.80 19.61
CA ALA A 290 -6.52 9.64 20.56
C ALA A 290 -5.38 8.76 20.04
N ASP A 291 -5.68 7.71 19.26
CA ASP A 291 -4.67 6.82 18.65
C ASP A 291 -5.06 6.45 17.21
N PRO A 292 -4.92 7.39 16.25
CA PRO A 292 -5.30 7.15 14.86
C PRO A 292 -4.47 6.06 14.16
N VAL A 293 -3.29 5.73 14.68
CA VAL A 293 -2.44 4.63 14.18
C VAL A 293 -3.06 3.29 14.53
N LEU A 294 -3.46 3.07 15.78
CA LEU A 294 -4.15 1.86 16.22
C LEU A 294 -5.45 1.63 15.44
N TYR A 295 -6.17 2.73 15.17
CA TYR A 295 -7.44 2.71 14.43
C TYR A 295 -7.28 2.91 12.92
N HIS A 296 -6.06 2.86 12.39
CA HIS A 296 -5.86 2.94 10.94
C HIS A 296 -6.50 1.74 10.22
N GLY A 297 -6.21 0.52 10.67
CA GLY A 297 -6.73 -0.71 10.09
C GLY A 297 -7.10 -1.76 11.14
N PRO A 298 -8.06 -1.47 12.05
CA PRO A 298 -8.41 -2.39 13.11
C PRO A 298 -9.06 -3.68 12.59
N SER A 299 -8.85 -4.78 13.31
CA SER A 299 -9.67 -5.98 13.24
C SER A 299 -11.08 -5.67 13.81
N LYS A 300 -11.97 -6.67 13.83
CA LYS A 300 -13.27 -6.56 14.52
C LYS A 300 -13.07 -6.16 15.98
N PHE A 301 -13.88 -5.21 16.46
CA PHE A 301 -13.81 -4.69 17.83
C PHE A 301 -15.18 -4.22 18.33
N ASN A 302 -15.32 -4.03 19.65
CA ASN A 302 -16.49 -3.39 20.24
C ASN A 302 -16.26 -1.87 20.28
N PRO A 303 -17.12 -1.02 19.66
CA PRO A 303 -16.95 0.43 19.67
C PRO A 303 -16.95 1.06 21.06
N GLU A 304 -17.64 0.48 22.04
CA GLU A 304 -17.66 1.00 23.43
C GLU A 304 -16.36 0.71 24.18
N GLU A 305 -15.70 -0.44 23.89
CA GLU A 305 -14.48 -0.88 24.57
C GLU A 305 -13.20 -0.49 23.81
N GLY A 306 -13.34 -0.16 22.53
CA GLY A 306 -12.23 0.11 21.62
C GLY A 306 -11.47 -1.14 21.17
N VAL A 307 -10.40 -0.91 20.42
CA VAL A 307 -9.49 -1.97 19.95
C VAL A 307 -8.64 -2.45 21.13
N LYS A 308 -8.82 -3.70 21.53
CA LYS A 308 -7.97 -4.32 22.54
C LYS A 308 -6.62 -4.65 21.91
N LYS A 309 -5.52 -4.14 22.47
CA LYS A 309 -4.19 -4.61 22.10
C LYS A 309 -4.15 -6.11 22.39
N SER A 310 -3.91 -6.90 21.34
CA SER A 310 -3.84 -8.36 21.47
C SER A 310 -2.85 -8.71 22.58
N THR A 311 -3.35 -9.35 23.63
CA THR A 311 -2.48 -10.04 24.58
C THR A 311 -1.76 -11.11 23.77
N THR A 312 -0.45 -11.02 23.71
CA THR A 312 0.51 -11.83 22.97
C THR A 312 -0.02 -13.23 22.61
N SER A 313 -0.27 -13.47 21.32
CA SER A 313 -0.32 -14.83 20.83
C SER A 313 1.01 -15.48 21.17
N SER A 314 1.01 -16.74 21.60
CA SER A 314 2.25 -17.47 21.90
C SER A 314 3.12 -17.67 20.66
N GLN A 315 2.57 -17.44 19.48
CA GLN A 315 3.26 -17.56 18.18
C GLN A 315 3.64 -16.16 17.65
N LYS A 316 4.90 -15.99 17.31
CA LYS A 316 5.41 -14.77 16.68
C LYS A 316 5.00 -14.71 15.22
N THR A 317 4.69 -13.52 14.73
CA THR A 317 4.53 -13.29 13.30
C THR A 317 5.91 -13.18 12.62
N PHE A 318 5.96 -13.42 11.32
CA PHE A 318 7.20 -13.22 10.53
C PHE A 318 7.71 -11.78 10.64
N THR A 319 6.82 -10.79 10.65
CA THR A 319 7.16 -9.37 10.89
C THR A 319 7.87 -9.16 12.24
N GLN A 320 7.40 -9.83 13.30
CA GLN A 320 8.06 -9.77 14.62
C GLN A 320 9.43 -10.47 14.61
N VAL A 321 9.54 -11.62 13.95
CA VAL A 321 10.82 -12.32 13.78
C VAL A 321 11.83 -11.44 13.04
N PHE A 322 11.40 -10.77 11.98
CA PHE A 322 12.23 -9.83 11.24
C PHE A 322 12.67 -8.65 12.11
N GLY A 323 11.74 -8.00 12.84
CA GLY A 323 12.05 -6.86 13.69
C GLY A 323 13.07 -7.20 14.81
N GLU A 324 12.89 -8.35 15.47
CA GLU A 324 13.85 -8.85 16.46
C GLU A 324 15.22 -9.17 15.82
N TRP A 325 15.21 -9.85 14.66
CA TRP A 325 16.43 -10.14 13.92
C TRP A 325 17.17 -8.85 13.53
N LEU A 326 16.46 -7.84 13.07
CA LEU A 326 17.03 -6.57 12.65
C LEU A 326 17.76 -5.87 13.81
N CYS A 327 17.14 -5.86 15.01
CA CYS A 327 17.74 -5.33 16.22
C CYS A 327 18.99 -6.13 16.64
N ASP A 328 18.89 -7.45 16.68
CA ASP A 328 20.01 -8.32 17.07
C ASP A 328 21.19 -8.20 16.09
N MET A 329 20.91 -8.18 14.78
CA MET A 329 21.93 -8.00 13.75
C MET A 329 22.56 -6.61 13.81
N ALA A 330 21.80 -5.57 14.13
CA ALA A 330 22.32 -4.22 14.31
C ALA A 330 23.23 -4.07 15.55
N HIS A 331 23.02 -4.88 16.58
CA HIS A 331 23.96 -4.99 17.70
C HIS A 331 25.26 -5.67 17.27
N ALA A 332 25.19 -6.68 16.40
CA ALA A 332 26.34 -7.43 15.93
C ALA A 332 27.13 -6.68 14.84
N ASP A 333 26.47 -5.92 13.98
CA ASP A 333 27.11 -5.19 12.86
C ASP A 333 26.72 -3.70 12.88
N PRO A 334 27.68 -2.79 13.16
CA PRO A 334 27.40 -1.35 13.22
C PRO A 334 27.13 -0.72 11.85
N LEU A 335 27.41 -1.40 10.74
CA LEU A 335 27.17 -0.89 9.39
C LEU A 335 25.75 -1.13 8.90
N LEU A 336 24.93 -1.92 9.64
CA LEU A 336 23.56 -2.16 9.29
C LEU A 336 22.73 -0.88 9.39
N ILE A 337 21.96 -0.60 8.33
CA ILE A 337 20.99 0.51 8.21
C ILE A 337 19.61 -0.09 7.90
N GLY A 338 18.57 0.35 8.64
CA GLY A 338 17.17 0.00 8.38
C GLY A 338 16.45 1.11 7.62
N ILE A 339 15.85 0.78 6.48
CA ILE A 339 15.12 1.72 5.61
C ILE A 339 13.71 1.19 5.38
N THR A 340 12.71 2.06 5.48
CA THR A 340 11.32 1.71 5.13
C THR A 340 10.62 2.85 4.42
N PRO A 341 9.79 2.57 3.39
CA PRO A 341 8.92 3.57 2.78
C PRO A 341 7.57 3.64 3.52
N ALA A 342 7.48 4.45 4.58
CA ALA A 342 6.28 4.75 5.38
C ALA A 342 5.61 3.53 6.06
N MET A 343 6.35 2.43 6.28
CA MET A 343 5.77 1.18 6.80
C MET A 343 6.42 0.74 8.13
N ARG A 344 6.76 1.68 9.02
CA ARG A 344 7.45 1.42 10.29
C ARG A 344 6.79 0.31 11.12
N GLU A 345 5.49 0.46 11.41
CA GLU A 345 4.71 -0.50 12.20
C GLU A 345 4.48 -1.81 11.41
N GLY A 346 4.09 -1.65 10.16
CA GLY A 346 3.72 -2.78 9.30
C GLY A 346 4.89 -3.69 8.94
N SER A 347 6.11 -3.16 8.92
CA SER A 347 7.32 -3.93 8.63
C SER A 347 8.18 -4.23 9.88
N GLY A 348 7.69 -3.90 11.11
CA GLY A 348 8.35 -4.31 12.35
C GLY A 348 9.58 -3.49 12.75
N LEU A 349 9.69 -2.21 12.35
CA LEU A 349 10.85 -1.37 12.64
C LEU A 349 10.70 -0.47 13.89
N VAL A 350 9.60 -0.57 14.62
CA VAL A 350 9.35 0.29 15.79
C VAL A 350 10.46 0.18 16.84
N GLU A 351 10.83 -1.04 17.22
CA GLU A 351 11.92 -1.28 18.19
C GLU A 351 13.27 -0.86 17.63
N PHE A 352 13.51 -1.09 16.34
CA PHE A 352 14.74 -0.68 15.67
C PHE A 352 14.92 0.85 15.67
N GLU A 353 13.86 1.62 15.39
CA GLU A 353 13.91 3.09 15.49
C GLU A 353 14.26 3.55 16.91
N GLN A 354 13.66 2.94 17.93
CA GLN A 354 13.92 3.29 19.33
C GLN A 354 15.37 3.00 19.76
N ASN A 355 15.90 1.83 19.38
CA ASN A 355 17.22 1.38 19.77
C ASN A 355 18.35 1.99 18.91
N PHE A 356 18.07 2.28 17.63
CA PHE A 356 19.05 2.72 16.64
C PHE A 356 18.57 3.93 15.81
N PRO A 357 18.14 5.05 16.42
CA PRO A 357 17.52 6.17 15.71
C PRO A 357 18.41 6.82 14.64
N LYS A 358 19.73 6.69 14.73
CA LYS A 358 20.67 7.20 13.73
C LYS A 358 20.91 6.25 12.56
N ARG A 359 20.37 5.05 12.62
CA ARG A 359 20.48 4.01 11.59
C ARG A 359 19.13 3.60 11.02
N TYR A 360 18.08 4.30 11.44
CA TYR A 360 16.71 4.15 10.97
C TYR A 360 16.35 5.30 10.03
N TYR A 361 15.77 4.96 8.87
CA TYR A 361 15.31 5.92 7.87
C TYR A 361 13.91 5.55 7.38
N ASP A 362 12.93 6.38 7.71
CA ASP A 362 11.64 6.39 7.03
C ASP A 362 11.70 7.46 5.92
N VAL A 363 11.51 7.04 4.69
CA VAL A 363 11.62 7.93 3.51
C VAL A 363 10.26 8.44 3.02
N GLY A 364 9.18 8.18 3.76
CA GLY A 364 7.81 8.44 3.32
C GLY A 364 7.34 7.43 2.26
N ILE A 365 6.20 7.68 1.63
CA ILE A 365 5.67 6.79 0.59
C ILE A 365 6.45 7.05 -0.72
N ALA A 366 7.70 6.59 -0.77
CA ALA A 366 8.64 6.86 -1.85
C ALA A 366 9.54 5.63 -2.07
N GLU A 367 8.96 4.53 -2.59
CA GLU A 367 9.62 3.24 -2.74
C GLU A 367 10.85 3.32 -3.66
N GLN A 368 10.76 4.07 -4.77
CA GLN A 368 11.87 4.32 -5.69
C GLN A 368 13.05 4.99 -4.97
N HIS A 369 12.75 6.04 -4.19
CA HIS A 369 13.77 6.74 -3.39
C HIS A 369 14.38 5.80 -2.34
N ALA A 370 13.59 4.95 -1.67
CA ALA A 370 14.09 3.99 -0.69
C ALA A 370 15.18 3.09 -1.26
N VAL A 371 14.98 2.57 -2.46
CA VAL A 371 15.90 1.63 -3.11
C VAL A 371 17.15 2.35 -3.60
N THR A 372 17.03 3.49 -4.29
CA THR A 372 18.19 4.26 -4.73
C THR A 372 19.01 4.82 -3.55
N PHE A 373 18.32 5.25 -2.48
CA PHE A 373 18.98 5.70 -1.25
C PHE A 373 19.77 4.58 -0.58
N ALA A 374 19.21 3.36 -0.53
CA ALA A 374 19.92 2.18 -0.05
C ALA A 374 21.16 1.88 -0.91
N ALA A 375 21.03 1.96 -2.24
CA ALA A 375 22.17 1.77 -3.16
C ALA A 375 23.29 2.78 -2.88
N GLY A 376 22.95 4.06 -2.72
CA GLY A 376 23.93 5.10 -2.37
C GLY A 376 24.65 4.81 -1.04
N MET A 377 23.93 4.34 -0.02
CA MET A 377 24.56 3.94 1.26
C MET A 377 25.47 2.71 1.11
N ALA A 378 25.07 1.75 0.28
CA ALA A 378 25.89 0.57 0.02
C ALA A 378 27.20 0.93 -0.70
N CYS A 379 27.19 1.93 -1.61
CA CYS A 379 28.40 2.44 -2.25
C CYS A 379 29.44 2.98 -1.24
N GLU A 380 28.96 3.51 -0.10
CA GLU A 380 29.82 4.01 0.99
C GLU A 380 30.10 2.95 2.07
N GLY A 381 29.87 1.68 1.76
CA GLY A 381 30.19 0.54 2.63
C GLY A 381 29.21 0.27 3.76
N MET A 382 28.06 0.92 3.78
CA MET A 382 26.98 0.55 4.70
C MET A 382 26.28 -0.72 4.22
N LYS A 383 25.55 -1.38 5.11
CA LYS A 383 24.76 -2.59 4.82
C LYS A 383 23.27 -2.31 4.99
N PRO A 384 22.61 -1.77 3.95
CA PRO A 384 21.20 -1.41 4.04
C PRO A 384 20.28 -2.62 3.98
N VAL A 385 19.28 -2.59 4.86
CA VAL A 385 18.13 -3.50 4.87
C VAL A 385 16.90 -2.67 4.53
N VAL A 386 16.31 -2.92 3.38
CA VAL A 386 15.06 -2.28 2.92
C VAL A 386 13.88 -3.16 3.32
N ALA A 387 13.13 -2.73 4.34
CA ALA A 387 11.93 -3.39 4.80
C ALA A 387 10.71 -2.84 4.06
N ILE A 388 10.19 -3.63 3.14
CA ILE A 388 9.15 -3.22 2.20
C ILE A 388 8.18 -4.38 1.93
N TYR A 389 6.90 -4.07 1.67
CA TYR A 389 5.98 -5.12 1.22
C TYR A 389 6.30 -5.58 -0.19
N SER A 390 6.13 -6.87 -0.45
CA SER A 390 6.35 -7.48 -1.76
C SER A 390 5.66 -6.70 -2.88
N THR A 391 4.37 -6.39 -2.72
CA THR A 391 3.61 -5.62 -3.71
C THR A 391 4.14 -4.20 -3.94
N PHE A 392 4.68 -3.53 -2.90
CA PHE A 392 5.18 -2.16 -3.01
C PHE A 392 6.56 -2.08 -3.66
N LEU A 393 7.37 -3.15 -3.57
CA LEU A 393 8.65 -3.22 -4.29
C LEU A 393 8.46 -3.14 -5.82
N GLN A 394 7.30 -3.52 -6.34
CA GLN A 394 6.99 -3.37 -7.78
C GLN A 394 7.19 -1.94 -8.29
N ARG A 395 6.93 -0.91 -7.44
CA ARG A 395 7.13 0.50 -7.82
C ARG A 395 8.60 0.88 -7.95
N ALA A 396 9.51 0.15 -7.31
CA ALA A 396 10.95 0.40 -7.32
C ALA A 396 11.72 -0.68 -8.13
N TYR A 397 11.05 -1.34 -9.06
CA TYR A 397 11.64 -2.43 -9.83
C TYR A 397 12.79 -1.96 -10.74
N ASP A 398 12.62 -0.79 -11.39
CA ASP A 398 13.70 -0.17 -12.17
C ASP A 398 14.93 0.13 -11.29
N GLN A 399 14.73 0.75 -10.12
CA GLN A 399 15.82 1.10 -9.20
C GLN A 399 16.51 -0.15 -8.64
N LEU A 400 15.75 -1.23 -8.40
CA LEU A 400 16.33 -2.50 -7.99
C LEU A 400 17.25 -3.07 -9.07
N ILE A 401 16.85 -3.01 -10.34
CA ILE A 401 17.67 -3.48 -11.46
C ILE A 401 18.85 -2.53 -11.69
N HIS A 402 18.56 -1.24 -11.94
CA HIS A 402 19.53 -0.27 -12.42
C HIS A 402 20.49 0.18 -11.31
N ASP A 403 19.95 0.56 -10.14
CA ASP A 403 20.78 1.19 -9.09
C ASP A 403 21.42 0.16 -8.16
N VAL A 404 20.83 -1.04 -8.03
CA VAL A 404 21.33 -2.08 -7.11
C VAL A 404 21.96 -3.25 -7.85
N ALA A 405 21.19 -3.98 -8.69
CA ALA A 405 21.64 -5.27 -9.22
C ALA A 405 22.73 -5.14 -10.30
N ILE A 406 22.64 -4.14 -11.20
CA ILE A 406 23.69 -3.89 -12.21
C ILE A 406 25.01 -3.54 -11.54
N GLN A 407 24.97 -2.82 -10.41
CA GLN A 407 26.17 -2.43 -9.67
C GLN A 407 26.60 -3.49 -8.65
N ASP A 408 25.85 -4.59 -8.53
CA ASP A 408 26.08 -5.70 -7.60
C ASP A 408 26.26 -5.26 -6.15
N LEU A 409 25.40 -4.35 -5.68
CA LEU A 409 25.46 -3.77 -4.36
C LEU A 409 24.78 -4.66 -3.30
N PRO A 410 25.38 -4.84 -2.10
CA PRO A 410 24.85 -5.72 -1.07
C PRO A 410 23.68 -5.10 -0.30
N VAL A 411 22.55 -4.91 -0.97
CA VAL A 411 21.30 -4.46 -0.37
C VAL A 411 20.41 -5.66 -0.05
N LEU A 412 19.96 -5.76 1.21
CA LEU A 412 19.01 -6.79 1.61
C LEU A 412 17.58 -6.24 1.54
N PHE A 413 16.74 -6.85 0.73
CA PHE A 413 15.30 -6.60 0.67
C PHE A 413 14.56 -7.60 1.57
N ALA A 414 14.00 -7.11 2.68
CA ALA A 414 13.11 -7.88 3.55
C ALA A 414 11.68 -7.68 3.07
N LEU A 415 11.16 -8.68 2.32
CA LEU A 415 9.88 -8.60 1.63
C LEU A 415 8.78 -9.20 2.49
N ASP A 416 8.08 -8.35 3.21
CA ASP A 416 6.90 -8.75 3.97
C ASP A 416 5.66 -8.87 3.05
N ARG A 417 4.64 -9.62 3.47
CA ARG A 417 3.41 -9.86 2.70
C ARG A 417 3.65 -10.56 1.35
N ALA A 418 4.58 -11.50 1.30
CA ALA A 418 4.70 -12.42 0.17
C ALA A 418 3.46 -13.32 0.07
N GLY A 419 3.08 -13.71 -1.14
CA GLY A 419 1.89 -14.52 -1.40
C GLY A 419 0.58 -13.76 -1.22
N LEU A 420 -0.49 -14.47 -0.87
CA LEU A 420 -1.81 -13.87 -0.65
C LEU A 420 -1.86 -13.15 0.70
N VAL A 421 -2.58 -12.03 0.74
CA VAL A 421 -2.71 -11.18 1.94
C VAL A 421 -4.12 -11.17 2.54
N GLY A 422 -5.04 -11.95 1.99
CA GLY A 422 -6.40 -12.08 2.50
C GLY A 422 -7.27 -10.88 2.18
N ALA A 423 -7.72 -10.17 3.21
CA ALA A 423 -8.76 -9.14 3.11
C ALA A 423 -8.39 -7.90 2.28
N ASP A 424 -7.10 -7.66 2.00
CA ASP A 424 -6.65 -6.52 1.18
C ASP A 424 -6.68 -6.82 -0.33
N GLY A 425 -6.74 -8.10 -0.69
CA GLY A 425 -6.96 -8.57 -2.05
C GLY A 425 -5.81 -8.34 -3.02
N ALA A 426 -6.12 -8.33 -4.30
CA ALA A 426 -5.16 -8.34 -5.40
C ALA A 426 -4.17 -7.17 -5.40
N THR A 427 -4.57 -5.99 -4.91
CA THR A 427 -3.71 -4.80 -4.86
C THR A 427 -2.55 -4.93 -3.88
N HIS A 428 -2.67 -5.83 -2.90
CA HIS A 428 -1.68 -6.02 -1.84
C HIS A 428 -1.02 -7.40 -1.85
N ALA A 429 -1.44 -8.32 -2.74
CA ALA A 429 -0.87 -9.64 -2.88
C ALA A 429 0.59 -9.59 -3.39
N GLY A 430 1.49 -10.29 -2.69
CA GLY A 430 2.90 -10.47 -3.07
C GLY A 430 3.08 -11.67 -3.99
N ALA A 431 2.31 -11.71 -5.08
CA ALA A 431 2.23 -12.87 -5.97
C ALA A 431 3.35 -12.93 -7.02
N TYR A 432 4.02 -11.80 -7.30
CA TYR A 432 4.87 -11.65 -8.48
C TYR A 432 6.35 -11.46 -8.15
N ASP A 433 6.73 -11.41 -6.87
CA ASP A 433 8.10 -11.13 -6.43
C ASP A 433 9.11 -12.20 -6.91
N ILE A 434 8.78 -13.49 -6.84
CA ILE A 434 9.65 -14.55 -7.36
C ILE A 434 9.90 -14.37 -8.86
N PRO A 435 8.88 -14.28 -9.74
CA PRO A 435 9.08 -14.07 -11.16
C PRO A 435 9.97 -12.87 -11.50
N PHE A 436 9.69 -11.70 -10.93
CA PHE A 436 10.42 -10.48 -11.31
C PHE A 436 11.81 -10.38 -10.67
N LEU A 437 12.07 -11.07 -9.55
CA LEU A 437 13.40 -11.06 -8.92
C LEU A 437 14.33 -12.13 -9.52
N ARG A 438 13.82 -13.34 -9.79
CA ARG A 438 14.70 -14.44 -10.20
C ARG A 438 15.36 -14.25 -11.57
N CYS A 439 14.77 -13.46 -12.46
CA CYS A 439 15.34 -13.17 -13.78
C CYS A 439 16.51 -12.17 -13.74
N ILE A 440 16.70 -11.45 -12.63
CA ILE A 440 17.74 -10.41 -12.51
C ILE A 440 19.10 -11.07 -12.18
N PRO A 441 20.19 -10.81 -12.94
CA PRO A 441 21.55 -11.23 -12.58
C PRO A 441 21.95 -10.74 -11.18
N ASN A 442 22.86 -11.45 -10.52
CA ASN A 442 23.39 -11.17 -9.18
C ASN A 442 22.37 -11.23 -8.03
N MET A 443 21.06 -11.22 -8.31
CA MET A 443 20.00 -11.24 -7.30
C MET A 443 19.89 -12.60 -6.62
N LEU A 444 19.91 -12.64 -5.29
CA LEU A 444 19.60 -13.83 -4.50
C LEU A 444 18.13 -13.79 -4.05
N VAL A 445 17.42 -14.92 -4.11
CA VAL A 445 15.99 -15.01 -3.75
C VAL A 445 15.75 -16.18 -2.81
N LEU A 446 15.36 -15.87 -1.57
CA LEU A 446 15.25 -16.79 -0.45
C LEU A 446 13.80 -16.85 0.06
N THR A 447 13.34 -18.08 0.35
CA THR A 447 11.95 -18.38 0.71
C THR A 447 11.91 -19.23 1.99
N PRO A 448 11.89 -18.63 3.19
CA PRO A 448 11.83 -19.37 4.44
C PRO A 448 10.50 -20.12 4.59
N ALA A 449 10.58 -21.33 5.14
CA ALA A 449 9.42 -22.18 5.39
C ALA A 449 8.72 -21.87 6.73
N ASP A 450 9.45 -21.35 7.72
CA ASP A 450 8.94 -21.05 9.04
C ASP A 450 9.71 -19.91 9.73
N GLU A 451 9.31 -19.56 10.96
CA GLU A 451 9.86 -18.44 11.72
C GLU A 451 11.35 -18.61 12.04
N ALA A 452 11.78 -19.84 12.36
CA ALA A 452 13.18 -20.12 12.67
C ALA A 452 14.06 -20.01 11.42
N GLU A 453 13.62 -20.61 10.32
CA GLU A 453 14.32 -20.54 9.04
C GLU A 453 14.32 -19.12 8.47
N CYS A 454 13.27 -18.30 8.73
CA CYS A 454 13.25 -16.89 8.33
C CYS A 454 14.42 -16.13 8.94
N ARG A 455 14.68 -16.30 10.22
CA ARG A 455 15.80 -15.68 10.90
C ARG A 455 17.16 -16.13 10.36
N ASP A 456 17.32 -17.42 10.10
CA ASP A 456 18.55 -17.99 9.55
C ASP A 456 18.81 -17.52 8.11
N LEU A 457 17.77 -17.45 7.27
CA LEU A 457 17.88 -16.96 5.89
C LEU A 457 18.12 -15.46 5.81
N LEU A 458 17.54 -14.65 6.71
CA LEU A 458 17.85 -13.21 6.84
C LEU A 458 19.32 -13.01 7.19
N THR A 459 19.84 -13.80 8.15
CA THR A 459 21.27 -13.77 8.52
C THR A 459 22.15 -14.18 7.34
N THR A 460 21.77 -15.25 6.64
CA THR A 460 22.53 -15.74 5.48
C THR A 460 22.58 -14.70 4.38
N ALA A 461 21.44 -14.08 4.05
CA ALA A 461 21.34 -13.05 3.02
C ALA A 461 22.12 -11.78 3.36
N PHE A 462 22.08 -11.34 4.62
CA PHE A 462 22.81 -10.14 5.09
C PHE A 462 24.34 -10.25 4.95
N HIS A 463 24.87 -11.45 5.02
CA HIS A 463 26.31 -11.70 4.86
C HIS A 463 26.76 -11.90 3.41
N GLN A 464 25.84 -11.85 2.44
CA GLN A 464 26.23 -11.98 1.04
C GLN A 464 26.73 -10.65 0.47
N PRO A 465 27.73 -10.68 -0.44
CA PRO A 465 28.21 -9.47 -1.12
C PRO A 465 27.32 -9.04 -2.29
N HIS A 466 26.18 -9.66 -2.48
CA HIS A 466 25.25 -9.49 -3.59
C HIS A 466 23.89 -8.99 -3.12
N PRO A 467 23.09 -8.35 -3.97
CA PRO A 467 21.71 -8.01 -3.62
C PRO A 467 20.88 -9.26 -3.32
N SER A 468 20.11 -9.20 -2.25
CA SER A 468 19.39 -10.36 -1.72
C SER A 468 17.96 -10.00 -1.35
N ALA A 469 17.01 -10.89 -1.59
CA ALA A 469 15.63 -10.78 -1.14
C ALA A 469 15.25 -11.99 -0.30
N VAL A 470 14.76 -11.74 0.92
CA VAL A 470 14.10 -12.74 1.76
C VAL A 470 12.63 -12.41 1.82
N ARG A 471 11.78 -13.29 1.27
CA ARG A 471 10.34 -13.08 1.19
C ARG A 471 9.59 -13.95 2.18
N TYR A 472 8.69 -13.37 2.96
CA TYR A 472 7.91 -14.06 3.97
C TYR A 472 6.46 -13.54 4.03
N PRO A 473 5.49 -14.41 4.45
CA PRO A 473 4.09 -14.07 4.38
C PRO A 473 3.65 -13.17 5.54
N ARG A 474 2.43 -12.66 5.42
CA ARG A 474 1.71 -11.98 6.51
C ARG A 474 1.32 -12.98 7.60
N GLY A 475 1.52 -12.62 8.87
CA GLY A 475 1.06 -13.39 10.02
C GLY A 475 2.12 -14.33 10.59
N ALA A 476 1.68 -15.34 11.35
CA ALA A 476 2.52 -16.37 11.92
C ALA A 476 2.55 -17.60 11.01
N GLY A 477 3.65 -18.36 11.08
CA GLY A 477 3.76 -19.69 10.47
C GLY A 477 3.25 -20.77 11.43
N ILE A 478 3.99 -21.87 11.55
CA ILE A 478 3.63 -23.01 12.41
C ILE A 478 4.05 -22.82 13.88
N GLY A 479 4.71 -21.71 14.22
CA GLY A 479 5.14 -21.38 15.58
C GLY A 479 6.48 -21.99 15.97
N THR A 480 7.41 -22.17 15.04
CA THR A 480 8.78 -22.53 15.38
C THR A 480 9.44 -21.42 16.19
N ILE A 481 10.30 -21.79 17.14
CA ILE A 481 10.99 -20.84 18.00
C ILE A 481 12.34 -20.48 17.36
N PRO A 482 12.52 -19.24 16.86
CA PRO A 482 13.79 -18.81 16.30
C PRO A 482 14.91 -18.84 17.36
N SER A 483 16.09 -19.33 17.00
CA SER A 483 17.27 -19.20 17.84
C SER A 483 17.66 -17.72 17.95
N LYS A 484 18.18 -17.31 19.13
CA LYS A 484 18.79 -15.98 19.26
C LYS A 484 20.14 -15.85 18.56
N GLU A 485 20.79 -16.98 18.26
CA GLU A 485 22.03 -16.97 17.50
C GLU A 485 21.78 -16.52 16.06
N LEU A 486 22.72 -15.76 15.52
CA LEU A 486 22.72 -15.31 14.13
C LEU A 486 23.36 -16.40 13.25
N ARG A 487 22.59 -17.43 12.92
CA ARG A 487 23.04 -18.58 12.16
C ARG A 487 22.94 -18.33 10.68
N THR A 488 23.90 -18.88 9.92
CA THR A 488 23.82 -18.94 8.47
C THR A 488 23.58 -20.38 8.01
N VAL A 489 22.91 -20.52 6.89
CA VAL A 489 22.76 -21.80 6.18
C VAL A 489 23.61 -21.78 4.90
N PRO A 490 24.07 -22.93 4.40
CA PRO A 490 24.83 -22.98 3.15
C PRO A 490 24.02 -22.38 1.99
N LEU A 491 24.61 -21.40 1.30
CA LEU A 491 23.95 -20.70 0.18
C LEU A 491 23.59 -21.68 -0.94
N GLY A 492 22.35 -21.59 -1.42
CA GLY A 492 21.86 -22.41 -2.52
C GLY A 492 21.69 -23.91 -2.17
N LYS A 493 21.61 -24.26 -0.88
CA LYS A 493 21.40 -25.64 -0.45
C LYS A 493 20.00 -25.84 0.14
N GLY A 494 19.25 -26.73 -0.50
CA GLY A 494 17.99 -27.23 0.03
C GLY A 494 18.20 -28.30 1.11
N GLU A 495 17.09 -28.76 1.68
CA GLU A 495 17.06 -29.76 2.73
C GLU A 495 16.03 -30.84 2.41
N LEU A 496 16.47 -32.11 2.44
CA LEU A 496 15.55 -33.23 2.32
C LEU A 496 14.79 -33.44 3.65
N ARG A 497 13.49 -33.20 3.63
CA ARG A 497 12.64 -33.23 4.85
C ARG A 497 11.94 -34.59 5.03
N ARG A 498 11.62 -35.24 3.95
CA ARG A 498 10.99 -36.59 3.93
C ARG A 498 11.51 -37.39 2.74
N LYS A 499 11.69 -38.67 2.94
CA LYS A 499 12.05 -39.63 1.87
C LYS A 499 10.93 -40.65 1.67
N SER A 500 10.51 -40.85 0.43
CA SER A 500 9.53 -41.84 0.04
C SER A 500 10.12 -43.27 0.12
N ASN A 501 9.28 -44.21 0.50
CA ASN A 501 9.55 -45.67 0.42
C ASN A 501 8.86 -46.31 -0.79
N ALA A 502 8.20 -45.54 -1.64
CA ALA A 502 7.51 -46.04 -2.82
C ALA A 502 8.45 -46.79 -3.77
N PRO A 503 7.95 -47.82 -4.51
CA PRO A 503 8.77 -48.54 -5.47
C PRO A 503 9.19 -47.67 -6.65
N THR A 504 10.29 -48.02 -7.29
CA THR A 504 10.75 -47.38 -8.53
C THR A 504 9.63 -47.41 -9.59
N GLY A 505 9.43 -46.31 -10.31
CA GLY A 505 8.34 -46.14 -11.28
C GLY A 505 7.10 -45.43 -10.71
N GLN A 506 7.06 -45.17 -9.38
CA GLN A 506 5.94 -44.51 -8.70
C GLN A 506 6.40 -43.40 -7.73
N ARG A 507 7.69 -43.08 -7.71
CA ARG A 507 8.26 -42.09 -6.76
C ARG A 507 7.99 -40.68 -7.17
N ILE A 508 7.41 -39.91 -6.27
CA ILE A 508 7.13 -38.48 -6.43
C ILE A 508 8.08 -37.68 -5.54
N ALA A 509 8.71 -36.66 -6.10
CA ALA A 509 9.47 -35.64 -5.36
C ALA A 509 8.70 -34.32 -5.35
N ILE A 510 8.34 -33.81 -4.17
CA ILE A 510 7.73 -32.49 -3.96
C ILE A 510 8.83 -31.53 -3.59
N LEU A 511 9.00 -30.48 -4.40
CA LEU A 511 9.95 -29.40 -4.22
C LEU A 511 9.19 -28.18 -3.67
N ALA A 512 9.28 -27.95 -2.37
CA ALA A 512 8.53 -26.90 -1.69
C ALA A 512 9.36 -25.63 -1.51
N PHE A 513 8.72 -24.47 -1.75
CA PHE A 513 9.28 -23.15 -1.56
C PHE A 513 8.43 -22.35 -0.57
N GLY A 514 9.07 -21.90 0.52
CA GLY A 514 8.40 -21.13 1.55
C GLY A 514 7.47 -21.95 2.45
N THR A 515 6.46 -21.30 3.01
CA THR A 515 5.58 -21.86 4.05
C THR A 515 4.71 -23.02 3.57
N LEU A 516 4.57 -23.22 2.26
CA LEU A 516 3.88 -24.37 1.69
C LEU A 516 4.63 -25.71 1.86
N LEU A 517 5.82 -25.69 2.47
CA LEU A 517 6.54 -26.89 2.90
C LEU A 517 5.67 -27.77 3.83
N TYR A 518 4.96 -27.17 4.77
CA TYR A 518 4.21 -27.93 5.77
C TYR A 518 2.96 -28.61 5.20
N PRO A 519 2.12 -27.95 4.42
CA PRO A 519 1.07 -28.64 3.66
C PRO A 519 1.63 -29.74 2.75
N ALA A 520 2.76 -29.49 2.09
CA ALA A 520 3.42 -30.52 1.26
C ALA A 520 3.86 -31.74 2.07
N LEU A 521 4.34 -31.58 3.30
CA LEU A 521 4.68 -32.69 4.19
C LEU A 521 3.45 -33.51 4.59
N GLU A 522 2.31 -32.85 4.90
CA GLU A 522 1.06 -33.52 5.25
C GLU A 522 0.53 -34.37 4.08
N VAL A 523 0.54 -33.83 2.87
CA VAL A 523 0.15 -34.55 1.66
C VAL A 523 1.12 -35.73 1.38
N ALA A 524 2.41 -35.49 1.57
CA ALA A 524 3.44 -36.49 1.33
C ALA A 524 3.34 -37.71 2.24
N GLU A 525 2.82 -37.55 3.48
CA GLU A 525 2.52 -38.70 4.35
C GLU A 525 1.44 -39.61 3.76
N GLN A 526 0.44 -39.06 3.11
CA GLN A 526 -0.68 -39.78 2.51
C GLN A 526 -0.28 -40.46 1.19
N MET A 527 0.57 -39.78 0.39
CA MET A 527 0.98 -40.24 -0.94
C MET A 527 2.31 -41.00 -0.95
N ASP A 528 2.97 -41.14 0.19
CA ASP A 528 4.35 -41.62 0.30
C ASP A 528 5.31 -40.92 -0.67
N ALA A 529 5.28 -39.55 -0.70
CA ALA A 529 6.17 -38.74 -1.53
C ALA A 529 7.43 -38.31 -0.78
N THR A 530 8.50 -38.06 -1.50
CA THR A 530 9.68 -37.35 -1.01
C THR A 530 9.40 -35.86 -0.96
N VAL A 531 9.85 -35.15 0.09
CA VAL A 531 9.71 -33.67 0.20
C VAL A 531 11.08 -33.04 0.43
N ALA A 532 11.40 -32.06 -0.41
CA ALA A 532 12.56 -31.21 -0.26
C ALA A 532 12.12 -29.76 0.02
N ASN A 533 12.65 -29.16 1.09
CA ASN A 533 12.62 -27.72 1.33
C ASN A 533 13.71 -27.06 0.47
N MET A 534 13.32 -26.37 -0.58
CA MET A 534 14.28 -25.81 -1.52
C MET A 534 14.95 -24.53 -1.00
N ARG A 535 14.30 -23.76 -0.10
CA ARG A 535 14.82 -22.55 0.57
C ARG A 535 15.21 -21.41 -0.37
N PHE A 536 15.90 -21.75 -1.47
CA PHE A 536 16.45 -20.79 -2.43
C PHE A 536 15.81 -20.98 -3.80
N VAL A 537 15.18 -19.96 -4.29
CA VAL A 537 14.76 -19.91 -5.71
C VAL A 537 15.98 -19.59 -6.57
N LYS A 538 16.88 -18.73 -6.04
CA LYS A 538 18.13 -18.36 -6.69
C LYS A 538 19.22 -18.07 -5.64
N PRO A 539 20.37 -18.79 -5.70
CA PRO A 539 20.67 -19.92 -6.59
C PRO A 539 19.86 -21.17 -6.21
N LEU A 540 19.38 -21.90 -7.20
CA LEU A 540 18.69 -23.17 -7.01
C LEU A 540 19.68 -24.30 -6.67
N ASP A 541 19.32 -25.23 -5.78
CA ASP A 541 20.16 -26.40 -5.48
C ASP A 541 20.09 -27.43 -6.62
N LEU A 542 20.98 -27.24 -7.60
CA LEU A 542 21.06 -28.12 -8.78
C LEU A 542 21.53 -29.53 -8.41
N GLU A 543 22.34 -29.70 -7.36
CA GLU A 543 22.84 -31.02 -6.94
C GLU A 543 21.71 -31.82 -6.31
N LEU A 544 20.92 -31.23 -5.42
CA LEU A 544 19.74 -31.86 -4.83
C LEU A 544 18.73 -32.22 -5.92
N LEU A 545 18.43 -31.29 -6.84
CA LEU A 545 17.50 -31.53 -7.95
C LEU A 545 17.96 -32.68 -8.84
N LYS A 546 19.24 -32.73 -9.19
CA LYS A 546 19.83 -33.80 -10.00
C LYS A 546 19.78 -35.15 -9.27
N SER A 547 20.09 -35.17 -7.98
CA SER A 547 20.01 -36.40 -7.16
C SER A 547 18.58 -36.93 -7.08
N LEU A 548 17.60 -36.07 -6.83
CA LEU A 548 16.20 -36.45 -6.82
C LEU A 548 15.74 -36.98 -8.18
N ALA A 549 16.21 -36.40 -9.29
CA ALA A 549 15.85 -36.87 -10.64
C ALA A 549 16.38 -38.26 -10.99
N GLN A 550 17.42 -38.75 -10.32
CA GLN A 550 17.92 -40.12 -10.47
C GLN A 550 16.98 -41.15 -9.83
N ASP A 551 16.38 -40.78 -8.69
CA ASP A 551 15.61 -41.69 -7.85
C ASP A 551 14.10 -41.56 -7.99
N HIS A 552 13.58 -40.48 -8.64
CA HIS A 552 12.16 -40.18 -8.72
C HIS A 552 11.66 -40.13 -10.16
N ASP A 553 10.38 -40.48 -10.33
CA ASP A 553 9.73 -40.57 -11.64
C ASP A 553 8.94 -39.31 -11.98
N TYR A 554 8.41 -38.64 -10.96
CA TYR A 554 7.55 -37.45 -11.06
C TYR A 554 8.01 -36.37 -10.13
N PHE A 555 7.85 -35.11 -10.56
CA PHE A 555 8.11 -33.92 -9.76
C PHE A 555 6.84 -33.11 -9.54
N VAL A 556 6.73 -32.54 -8.37
CA VAL A 556 5.74 -31.50 -8.04
C VAL A 556 6.50 -30.32 -7.44
N THR A 557 6.27 -29.13 -7.93
CA THR A 557 6.74 -27.89 -7.26
C THR A 557 5.57 -27.20 -6.62
N ILE A 558 5.78 -26.60 -5.45
CA ILE A 558 4.73 -25.85 -4.75
C ILE A 558 5.30 -24.53 -4.19
N GLU A 559 4.62 -23.42 -4.50
CA GLU A 559 5.00 -22.06 -4.11
C GLU A 559 3.76 -21.19 -3.89
N ASP A 560 3.86 -20.16 -3.04
CA ASP A 560 2.82 -19.14 -2.82
C ASP A 560 2.99 -17.91 -3.73
N GLY A 561 3.64 -18.09 -4.87
CA GLY A 561 3.84 -17.13 -5.96
C GLY A 561 3.10 -17.54 -7.23
N ALA A 562 3.14 -16.66 -8.25
CA ALA A 562 2.59 -16.97 -9.57
C ALA A 562 3.34 -18.18 -10.19
N ILE A 563 2.60 -19.15 -10.74
CA ILE A 563 3.18 -20.31 -11.43
C ILE A 563 4.08 -19.86 -12.58
N GLN A 564 3.62 -18.88 -13.36
CA GLN A 564 4.33 -18.40 -14.54
C GLN A 564 5.60 -17.63 -14.14
N GLY A 565 6.75 -18.18 -14.50
CA GLY A 565 8.05 -17.60 -14.17
C GLY A 565 8.46 -17.76 -12.70
N GLY A 566 7.70 -18.49 -11.89
CA GLY A 566 7.97 -18.73 -10.47
C GLY A 566 9.08 -19.74 -10.20
N ALA A 567 9.12 -20.26 -8.97
CA ALA A 567 10.13 -21.22 -8.53
C ALA A 567 10.00 -22.58 -9.24
N GLY A 568 8.76 -23.00 -9.54
CA GLY A 568 8.50 -24.18 -10.36
C GLY A 568 9.08 -24.06 -11.77
N SER A 569 8.98 -22.89 -12.38
CA SER A 569 9.61 -22.59 -13.67
C SER A 569 11.14 -22.69 -13.59
N ALA A 570 11.77 -22.21 -12.49
CA ALA A 570 13.21 -22.36 -12.28
C ALA A 570 13.65 -23.84 -12.23
N CYS A 571 12.86 -24.69 -11.56
CA CYS A 571 13.12 -26.14 -11.51
C CYS A 571 13.01 -26.77 -12.90
N LEU A 572 11.98 -26.42 -13.68
CA LEU A 572 11.78 -26.93 -15.03
C LEU A 572 12.93 -26.51 -15.97
N GLU A 573 13.33 -25.25 -15.94
CA GLU A 573 14.48 -24.72 -16.69
C GLU A 573 15.77 -25.46 -16.33
N ALA A 574 16.01 -25.70 -15.03
CA ALA A 574 17.20 -26.41 -14.56
C ALA A 574 17.21 -27.88 -15.00
N LEU A 575 16.10 -28.59 -14.89
CA LEU A 575 15.96 -29.97 -15.38
C LEU A 575 16.21 -30.05 -16.90
N SER A 576 15.61 -29.14 -17.64
CA SER A 576 15.80 -29.04 -19.11
C SER A 576 17.27 -28.77 -19.48
N ALA A 577 17.93 -27.84 -18.80
CA ALA A 577 19.34 -27.51 -19.01
C ALA A 577 20.28 -28.70 -18.69
N MET A 578 19.90 -29.57 -17.74
CA MET A 578 20.61 -30.80 -17.44
C MET A 578 20.29 -31.98 -18.38
N GLY A 579 19.39 -31.78 -19.34
CA GLY A 579 18.93 -32.87 -20.24
C GLY A 579 18.04 -33.91 -19.56
N ILE A 580 17.45 -33.53 -18.42
CA ILE A 580 16.56 -34.42 -17.63
C ILE A 580 15.12 -34.16 -18.05
N ASN A 581 14.48 -35.18 -18.62
CA ASN A 581 13.09 -35.11 -19.01
C ASN A 581 12.23 -35.95 -18.05
N LYS A 582 11.63 -35.30 -17.07
CA LYS A 582 10.71 -35.87 -16.08
C LYS A 582 9.41 -35.08 -16.06
N PRO A 583 8.24 -35.73 -15.92
CA PRO A 583 6.98 -35.01 -15.69
C PRO A 583 7.08 -34.14 -14.44
N LEU A 584 6.69 -32.87 -14.58
CA LEU A 584 6.71 -31.89 -13.49
C LEU A 584 5.37 -31.17 -13.45
N LEU A 585 4.66 -31.24 -12.32
CA LEU A 585 3.47 -30.49 -12.00
C LEU A 585 3.88 -29.24 -11.21
N GLN A 586 3.46 -28.05 -11.66
CA GLN A 586 3.69 -26.81 -10.94
C GLN A 586 2.40 -26.40 -10.20
N LEU A 587 2.49 -26.23 -8.89
CA LEU A 587 1.42 -25.72 -8.02
C LEU A 587 1.83 -24.33 -7.50
N GLY A 588 0.92 -23.38 -7.62
CA GLY A 588 1.12 -22.01 -7.23
C GLY A 588 -0.11 -21.16 -7.52
N LEU A 589 0.01 -19.83 -7.45
CA LEU A 589 -1.09 -18.95 -7.75
C LEU A 589 -1.41 -18.98 -9.25
N PRO A 590 -2.71 -19.11 -9.61
CA PRO A 590 -3.15 -19.21 -11.00
C PRO A 590 -2.97 -17.91 -11.76
N ASP A 591 -3.09 -17.96 -13.11
CA ASP A 591 -3.03 -16.79 -14.00
C ASP A 591 -4.33 -15.95 -13.92
N GLN A 592 -4.60 -15.46 -12.72
CA GLN A 592 -5.71 -14.56 -12.43
C GLN A 592 -5.42 -13.74 -11.16
N PHE A 593 -5.97 -12.53 -11.08
CA PHE A 593 -5.93 -11.76 -9.84
C PHE A 593 -6.84 -12.42 -8.81
N VAL A 594 -6.27 -12.86 -7.69
CA VAL A 594 -7.03 -13.49 -6.61
C VAL A 594 -7.74 -12.40 -5.81
N GLU A 595 -9.02 -12.58 -5.59
CA GLU A 595 -9.91 -11.66 -4.89
C GLU A 595 -9.52 -11.51 -3.40
N HIS A 596 -10.15 -10.54 -2.73
CA HIS A 596 -10.05 -10.38 -1.28
C HIS A 596 -10.93 -11.39 -0.54
N GLY A 597 -10.53 -11.75 0.68
CA GLY A 597 -11.30 -12.68 1.51
C GLY A 597 -10.49 -13.30 2.65
N ASP A 598 -11.02 -14.35 3.25
CA ASP A 598 -10.29 -15.15 4.22
C ASP A 598 -9.11 -15.88 3.54
N TYR A 599 -7.93 -15.82 4.16
CA TYR A 599 -6.70 -16.39 3.58
C TYR A 599 -6.84 -17.89 3.26
N LYS A 600 -7.40 -18.68 4.20
CA LYS A 600 -7.54 -20.14 4.00
C LYS A 600 -8.50 -20.46 2.86
N LEU A 601 -9.62 -19.71 2.80
CA LEU A 601 -10.57 -19.87 1.70
C LEU A 601 -9.92 -19.54 0.35
N LEU A 602 -9.09 -18.50 0.28
CA LEU A 602 -8.40 -18.12 -0.96
C LEU A 602 -7.35 -19.16 -1.37
N MET A 603 -6.59 -19.71 -0.41
CA MET A 603 -5.65 -20.81 -0.68
C MET A 603 -6.36 -22.04 -1.20
N ASN A 604 -7.48 -22.46 -0.58
CA ASN A 604 -8.31 -23.56 -1.04
C ASN A 604 -8.80 -23.35 -2.49
N LYS A 605 -9.28 -22.13 -2.81
CA LYS A 605 -9.70 -21.80 -4.19
C LYS A 605 -8.56 -21.85 -5.21
N CYS A 606 -7.33 -21.66 -4.76
CA CYS A 606 -6.14 -21.81 -5.60
C CYS A 606 -5.62 -23.26 -5.65
N GLY A 607 -6.22 -24.19 -4.89
CA GLY A 607 -5.75 -25.58 -4.78
C GLY A 607 -4.41 -25.70 -4.05
N LEU A 608 -4.19 -24.84 -3.05
CA LEU A 608 -2.94 -24.76 -2.27
C LEU A 608 -3.18 -24.99 -0.77
N ASP A 609 -4.28 -25.65 -0.39
CA ASP A 609 -4.68 -25.98 0.99
C ASP A 609 -4.22 -27.36 1.45
#